data_be0db0332197e2b093019bfd639c9d0f
#
_entry.id   be0db0332197e2b093019bfd639c9d0f
#
_cell.length_a   1.000
_cell.length_b   1.000
_cell.length_c   1.000
_cell.angle_alpha   90.00
_cell.angle_beta   90.00
_cell.angle_gamma   90.00
#
_symmetry.space_group_name_H-M   'P 1'
#
loop_
_entity.id
_entity.type
_entity.pdbx_description
1 polymer ?
#
loop_
_entity_poly.entity_id
_entity_poly.type
_entity_poly.pdbx_seq_one_letter_code
_entity_poly.pdbx_strand_id
1 'polypeptide(L)'
;AWNSREQLVRKWGAGVYLPNIRKVIAAVESTYGLVMTYNGQLIDAVYHSCCGGMTEDAAEVWGRSVPYLVPVGCGCGHRALELGESRAVDSAHLLSALGIGARDVPALASGVRVAARTGTDRASIVSVYGVSISAAQLRRALALKSTRIAVSSEAGKTVFRTTGYGHGVGMCQWGAAIMAERGDTFDAILQHYYTGIRIQRIASGKK
;
A
#
# COMPACT_ATOMS: atom_id res chain seq x y z
N ALA A 1 -1.21 -3.71 -13.30
CA ALA A 1 -1.18 -4.94 -14.12
C ALA A 1 -1.97 -4.70 -15.41
N TRP A 2 -1.37 -5.02 -16.55
CA TRP A 2 -2.06 -4.94 -17.84
C TRP A 2 -3.15 -6.01 -17.92
N ASN A 3 -4.32 -5.66 -18.49
CA ASN A 3 -5.42 -6.60 -18.75
C ASN A 3 -5.79 -6.54 -20.22
N SER A 4 -6.03 -7.69 -20.85
CA SER A 4 -6.57 -7.73 -22.20
C SER A 4 -8.03 -7.27 -22.24
N ARG A 5 -8.56 -6.97 -23.44
CA ARG A 5 -9.97 -6.63 -23.62
C ARG A 5 -10.88 -7.72 -23.04
N GLU A 6 -10.60 -8.98 -23.32
CA GLU A 6 -11.39 -10.12 -22.86
C GLU A 6 -11.35 -10.24 -21.33
N GLN A 7 -10.21 -9.95 -20.71
CA GLN A 7 -10.06 -9.92 -19.25
C GLN A 7 -10.88 -8.77 -18.64
N LEU A 8 -10.87 -7.59 -19.25
CA LEU A 8 -11.67 -6.46 -18.79
C LEU A 8 -13.18 -6.69 -18.97
N VAL A 9 -13.61 -7.30 -20.08
CA VAL A 9 -15.02 -7.68 -20.29
C VAL A 9 -15.47 -8.70 -19.25
N ARG A 10 -14.64 -9.70 -18.96
CA ARG A 10 -14.94 -10.67 -17.88
C ARG A 10 -15.01 -10.02 -16.49
N LYS A 11 -14.12 -9.09 -16.20
CA LYS A 11 -14.01 -8.42 -14.90
C LYS A 11 -15.14 -7.41 -14.64
N TRP A 12 -15.55 -6.66 -15.65
CA TRP A 12 -16.55 -5.59 -15.54
C TRP A 12 -17.94 -6.01 -15.99
N GLY A 13 -18.07 -7.06 -16.79
CA GLY A 13 -19.30 -7.44 -17.50
C GLY A 13 -19.45 -6.68 -18.81
N ALA A 14 -20.09 -7.33 -19.78
CA ALA A 14 -20.24 -6.79 -21.14
C ALA A 14 -20.97 -5.42 -21.18
N GLY A 15 -22.01 -5.26 -20.36
CA GLY A 15 -22.79 -4.01 -20.30
C GLY A 15 -22.06 -2.81 -19.72
N VAL A 16 -21.04 -3.05 -18.87
CA VAL A 16 -20.28 -2.00 -18.18
C VAL A 16 -18.93 -1.72 -18.85
N TYR A 17 -18.46 -2.65 -19.69
CA TYR A 17 -17.16 -2.52 -20.35
C TYR A 17 -17.04 -1.24 -21.20
N LEU A 18 -17.99 -1.01 -22.11
CA LEU A 18 -17.93 0.15 -23.02
C LEU A 18 -17.98 1.51 -22.32
N PRO A 19 -18.88 1.76 -21.34
CA PRO A 19 -18.83 2.98 -20.55
C PRO A 19 -17.51 3.19 -19.81
N ASN A 20 -16.97 2.14 -19.20
CA ASN A 20 -15.74 2.24 -18.44
C ASN A 20 -14.52 2.48 -19.33
N ILE A 21 -14.38 1.75 -20.44
CA ILE A 21 -13.24 1.94 -21.34
C ILE A 21 -13.23 3.32 -21.98
N ARG A 22 -14.40 3.90 -22.30
CA ARG A 22 -14.52 5.27 -22.80
C ARG A 22 -13.99 6.28 -21.78
N LYS A 23 -14.31 6.13 -20.48
CA LYS A 23 -13.78 6.97 -19.42
C LYS A 23 -12.25 6.88 -19.32
N VAL A 24 -11.71 5.65 -19.42
CA VAL A 24 -10.25 5.44 -19.40
C VAL A 24 -9.58 6.11 -20.60
N ILE A 25 -10.13 5.94 -21.81
CA ILE A 25 -9.61 6.58 -23.04
C ILE A 25 -9.62 8.11 -22.87
N ALA A 26 -10.75 8.69 -22.48
CA ALA A 26 -10.86 10.14 -22.27
C ALA A 26 -9.84 10.66 -21.22
N ALA A 27 -9.64 9.92 -20.13
CA ALA A 27 -8.64 10.26 -19.11
C ALA A 27 -7.22 10.23 -19.68
N VAL A 28 -6.86 9.20 -20.47
CA VAL A 28 -5.55 9.10 -21.12
C VAL A 28 -5.33 10.23 -22.13
N GLU A 29 -6.33 10.53 -22.96
CA GLU A 29 -6.24 11.61 -23.96
C GLU A 29 -6.10 12.99 -23.31
N SER A 30 -6.88 13.26 -22.24
CA SER A 30 -6.80 14.54 -21.52
C SER A 30 -5.48 14.78 -20.80
N THR A 31 -4.81 13.70 -20.38
CA THR A 31 -3.53 13.74 -19.66
C THR A 31 -2.32 13.44 -20.55
N TYR A 32 -2.52 13.26 -21.85
CA TYR A 32 -1.44 12.92 -22.76
C TYR A 32 -0.31 13.95 -22.73
N GLY A 33 0.92 13.46 -22.55
CA GLY A 33 2.14 14.29 -22.45
C GLY A 33 2.28 15.04 -21.12
N LEU A 34 1.39 14.86 -20.14
CA LEU A 34 1.59 15.36 -18.79
C LEU A 34 2.52 14.42 -18.02
N VAL A 35 3.46 15.00 -17.30
CA VAL A 35 4.40 14.29 -16.42
C VAL A 35 4.48 14.99 -15.07
N MET A 36 4.82 14.23 -14.05
CA MET A 36 5.11 14.75 -12.71
C MET A 36 6.62 14.87 -12.52
N THR A 37 7.06 16.02 -12.05
CA THR A 37 8.47 16.29 -11.78
C THR A 37 8.67 16.84 -10.36
N TYR A 38 9.83 16.53 -9.79
CA TYR A 38 10.34 17.14 -8.56
C TYR A 38 11.76 17.66 -8.85
N ASN A 39 12.01 18.95 -8.59
CA ASN A 39 13.28 19.62 -8.94
C ASN A 39 13.72 19.37 -10.39
N GLY A 40 12.76 19.38 -11.33
CA GLY A 40 13.02 19.21 -12.77
C GLY A 40 13.25 17.76 -13.23
N GLN A 41 13.29 16.78 -12.32
CA GLN A 41 13.43 15.36 -12.65
C GLN A 41 12.09 14.66 -12.58
N LEU A 42 11.86 13.65 -13.43
CA LEU A 42 10.68 12.79 -13.35
C LEU A 42 10.63 12.07 -12.00
N ILE A 43 9.44 11.97 -11.43
CA ILE A 43 9.25 11.25 -10.17
C ILE A 43 8.96 9.75 -10.37
N ASP A 44 9.22 8.97 -9.33
CA ASP A 44 8.66 7.62 -9.16
C ASP A 44 7.22 7.74 -8.65
N ALA A 45 6.24 7.62 -9.53
CA ALA A 45 4.81 7.76 -9.21
C ALA A 45 4.25 6.47 -8.59
N VAL A 46 4.79 6.05 -7.46
CA VAL A 46 4.37 4.82 -6.78
C VAL A 46 3.00 4.98 -6.13
N TYR A 47 2.20 3.93 -6.17
CA TYR A 47 0.85 3.92 -5.62
C TYR A 47 0.50 2.57 -5.00
N HIS A 48 -0.55 2.56 -4.19
CA HIS A 48 -1.06 1.35 -3.52
C HIS A 48 -2.57 1.41 -3.41
N SER A 49 -3.20 0.29 -3.05
CA SER A 49 -4.66 0.19 -2.99
C SER A 49 -5.25 1.08 -1.88
N CYS A 50 -4.89 0.84 -0.62
CA CYS A 50 -5.42 1.60 0.52
C CYS A 50 -4.40 1.75 1.64
N CYS A 51 -4.14 2.99 2.08
CA CYS A 51 -3.14 3.28 3.11
C CYS A 51 -3.60 3.00 4.55
N GLY A 52 -4.89 3.00 4.82
CA GLY A 52 -5.41 2.86 6.18
C GLY A 52 -5.59 4.18 6.94
N GLY A 53 -5.70 5.30 6.21
CA GLY A 53 -5.92 6.63 6.79
C GLY A 53 -4.73 7.58 6.70
N MET A 54 -3.50 7.07 6.58
CA MET A 54 -2.28 7.84 6.37
C MET A 54 -1.30 7.07 5.49
N THR A 55 -0.68 7.73 4.51
CA THR A 55 0.38 7.14 3.71
C THR A 55 1.66 6.98 4.52
N GLU A 56 2.64 6.22 4.01
CA GLU A 56 3.89 5.92 4.71
C GLU A 56 5.07 6.65 4.07
N ASP A 57 6.10 6.89 4.85
CA ASP A 57 7.37 7.42 4.36
C ASP A 57 8.13 6.37 3.54
N ALA A 58 8.73 6.80 2.43
CA ALA A 58 9.57 5.95 1.60
C ALA A 58 10.77 5.38 2.37
N ALA A 59 11.32 6.13 3.31
CA ALA A 59 12.44 5.69 4.14
C ALA A 59 12.08 4.49 5.02
N GLU A 60 10.86 4.47 5.57
CA GLU A 60 10.37 3.37 6.42
C GLU A 60 10.14 2.07 5.64
N VAL A 61 9.81 2.17 4.36
CA VAL A 61 9.50 1.00 3.52
C VAL A 61 10.72 0.51 2.75
N TRP A 62 11.54 1.41 2.24
CA TRP A 62 12.65 1.09 1.33
C TRP A 62 14.03 1.51 1.84
N GLY A 63 14.12 2.09 3.05
CA GLY A 63 15.38 2.51 3.67
C GLY A 63 16.01 3.75 3.03
N ARG A 64 15.29 4.45 2.13
CA ARG A 64 15.77 5.63 1.42
C ARG A 64 14.71 6.73 1.46
N SER A 65 15.08 7.90 1.96
CA SER A 65 14.21 9.08 1.91
C SER A 65 14.02 9.56 0.48
N VAL A 66 12.77 9.87 0.13
CA VAL A 66 12.38 10.44 -1.16
C VAL A 66 11.52 11.67 -0.87
N PRO A 67 11.99 12.90 -1.17
CA PRO A 67 11.37 14.14 -0.67
C PRO A 67 9.90 14.34 -1.00
N TYR A 68 9.41 13.76 -2.10
CA TYR A 68 8.02 13.82 -2.53
C TYR A 68 7.18 12.60 -2.10
N LEU A 69 7.77 11.60 -1.41
CA LEU A 69 7.09 10.39 -0.91
C LEU A 69 7.10 10.38 0.62
N VAL A 70 6.49 11.39 1.20
CA VAL A 70 6.35 11.58 2.65
C VAL A 70 4.92 11.26 3.10
N PRO A 71 4.69 11.01 4.40
CA PRO A 71 3.37 10.72 4.92
C PRO A 71 2.38 11.87 4.69
N VAL A 72 1.19 11.53 4.17
CA VAL A 72 0.07 12.46 4.05
C VAL A 72 -1.23 11.83 4.57
N GLY A 73 -2.11 12.65 5.15
CA GLY A 73 -3.42 12.20 5.60
C GLY A 73 -4.29 11.73 4.43
N CYS A 74 -5.15 10.74 4.67
CA CYS A 74 -5.98 10.15 3.63
C CYS A 74 -7.37 9.78 4.15
N GLY A 75 -8.42 10.19 3.44
CA GLY A 75 -9.81 9.94 3.80
C GLY A 75 -10.31 8.50 3.62
N CYS A 76 -9.44 7.53 3.30
CA CYS A 76 -9.83 6.13 2.99
C CYS A 76 -10.15 5.26 4.22
N GLY A 77 -10.29 5.83 5.44
CA GLY A 77 -10.33 5.08 6.69
C GLY A 77 -11.37 3.96 6.75
N HIS A 78 -12.64 4.20 6.37
CA HIS A 78 -13.68 3.17 6.37
C HIS A 78 -13.42 2.06 5.34
N ARG A 79 -12.94 2.40 4.15
CA ARG A 79 -12.54 1.41 3.13
C ARG A 79 -11.33 0.57 3.56
N ALA A 80 -10.48 1.14 4.41
CA ALA A 80 -9.32 0.44 4.94
C ALA A 80 -9.70 -0.75 5.83
N LEU A 81 -10.77 -0.65 6.59
CA LEU A 81 -11.31 -1.74 7.41
C LEU A 81 -11.90 -2.85 6.53
N GLU A 82 -12.68 -2.50 5.51
CA GLU A 82 -13.27 -3.46 4.56
C GLU A 82 -12.20 -4.22 3.75
N LEU A 83 -11.12 -3.54 3.37
CA LEU A 83 -10.02 -4.12 2.60
C LEU A 83 -9.00 -4.88 3.47
N GLY A 84 -9.06 -4.70 4.79
CA GLY A 84 -8.25 -5.42 5.74
C GLY A 84 -8.53 -6.93 5.71
N GLU A 85 -7.76 -7.66 6.47
CA GLU A 85 -7.96 -9.11 6.66
C GLU A 85 -7.66 -9.51 8.10
N SER A 86 -8.24 -10.64 8.50
CA SER A 86 -7.86 -11.35 9.73
C SER A 86 -7.30 -12.71 9.33
N ARG A 87 -6.07 -13.01 9.77
CA ARG A 87 -5.39 -14.26 9.46
C ARG A 87 -4.92 -14.95 10.73
N ALA A 88 -5.51 -16.10 11.03
CA ALA A 88 -5.09 -16.96 12.13
C ALA A 88 -4.02 -17.95 11.66
N VAL A 89 -2.92 -18.05 12.41
CA VAL A 89 -1.76 -18.89 12.08
C VAL A 89 -1.33 -19.63 13.33
N ASP A 90 -1.11 -20.94 13.25
CA ASP A 90 -0.48 -21.70 14.32
C ASP A 90 1.02 -21.45 14.40
N SER A 91 1.62 -21.78 15.55
CA SER A 91 3.03 -21.51 15.82
C SER A 91 3.98 -22.23 14.85
N ALA A 92 3.67 -23.47 14.49
CA ALA A 92 4.51 -24.26 13.61
C ALA A 92 4.57 -23.68 12.19
N HIS A 93 3.39 -23.33 11.65
CA HIS A 93 3.32 -22.67 10.33
C HIS A 93 3.99 -21.29 10.34
N LEU A 94 3.79 -20.49 11.42
CA LEU A 94 4.43 -19.17 11.54
C LEU A 94 5.96 -19.26 11.53
N LEU A 95 6.52 -20.14 12.36
CA LEU A 95 7.98 -20.34 12.43
C LEU A 95 8.52 -20.84 11.09
N SER A 96 7.88 -21.84 10.49
CA SER A 96 8.25 -22.39 9.18
C SER A 96 8.22 -21.32 8.08
N ALA A 97 7.14 -20.55 7.98
CA ALA A 97 7.00 -19.50 6.97
C ALA A 97 8.07 -18.40 7.08
N LEU A 98 8.60 -18.18 8.29
CA LEU A 98 9.64 -17.19 8.57
C LEU A 98 11.06 -17.77 8.52
N GLY A 99 11.20 -19.10 8.35
CA GLY A 99 12.49 -19.77 8.40
C GLY A 99 13.16 -19.75 9.79
N ILE A 100 12.37 -19.61 10.86
CA ILE A 100 12.86 -19.58 12.25
C ILE A 100 12.95 -21.02 12.76
N GLY A 101 14.16 -21.46 13.08
CA GLY A 101 14.41 -22.78 13.66
C GLY A 101 14.13 -22.83 15.16
N ALA A 102 13.86 -24.00 15.72
CA ALA A 102 13.65 -24.16 17.16
C ALA A 102 14.83 -23.66 18.01
N ARG A 103 16.04 -23.70 17.47
CA ARG A 103 17.27 -23.19 18.12
C ARG A 103 17.34 -21.67 18.21
N ASP A 104 16.60 -20.98 17.35
CA ASP A 104 16.58 -19.51 17.27
C ASP A 104 15.58 -18.91 18.27
N VAL A 105 14.70 -19.75 18.84
CA VAL A 105 13.67 -19.33 19.80
C VAL A 105 14.26 -19.38 21.21
N PRO A 106 14.36 -18.24 21.92
CA PRO A 106 14.83 -18.22 23.32
C PRO A 106 13.92 -19.05 24.24
N ALA A 107 14.53 -19.78 25.20
CA ALA A 107 13.80 -20.71 26.06
C ALA A 107 12.64 -20.10 26.86
N LEU A 108 12.70 -18.82 27.19
CA LEU A 108 11.65 -18.09 27.94
C LEU A 108 10.77 -17.19 27.03
N ALA A 109 10.95 -17.28 25.72
CA ALA A 109 10.19 -16.44 24.79
C ALA A 109 8.76 -16.92 24.61
N SER A 110 7.82 -16.02 24.71
CA SER A 110 6.41 -16.32 24.51
C SER A 110 5.73 -15.32 23.57
N GLY A 111 4.86 -15.86 22.72
CA GLY A 111 3.92 -15.09 21.93
C GLY A 111 4.53 -14.29 20.78
N VAL A 112 3.65 -13.57 20.13
CA VAL A 112 3.95 -12.68 19.00
C VAL A 112 3.43 -11.27 19.33
N ARG A 113 4.25 -10.25 19.12
CA ARG A 113 3.86 -8.86 19.36
C ARG A 113 4.49 -7.91 18.39
N VAL A 114 3.84 -6.79 18.12
CA VAL A 114 4.48 -5.66 17.44
C VAL A 114 5.44 -5.01 18.42
N ALA A 115 6.73 -5.03 18.08
CA ALA A 115 7.81 -4.52 18.93
C ALA A 115 8.11 -3.05 18.66
N ALA A 116 7.96 -2.61 17.41
CA ALA A 116 8.13 -1.21 17.03
C ALA A 116 7.15 -0.81 15.90
N ARG A 117 6.81 0.47 15.85
CA ARG A 117 5.96 1.07 14.83
C ARG A 117 6.65 2.27 14.19
N THR A 118 6.27 2.57 12.95
CA THR A 118 6.64 3.81 12.26
C THR A 118 5.81 4.98 12.80
N GLY A 119 6.18 6.21 12.43
CA GLY A 119 5.42 7.41 12.76
C GLY A 119 3.98 7.43 12.24
N THR A 120 3.64 6.56 11.28
CA THR A 120 2.29 6.41 10.73
C THR A 120 1.51 5.23 11.31
N ASP A 121 1.97 4.67 12.44
CA ASP A 121 1.36 3.53 13.15
C ASP A 121 1.37 2.21 12.37
N ARG A 122 2.29 2.03 11.42
CA ARG A 122 2.54 0.71 10.82
C ARG A 122 3.57 -0.05 11.63
N ALA A 123 3.44 -1.36 11.71
CA ALA A 123 4.47 -2.18 12.32
C ALA A 123 5.76 -2.06 11.49
N SER A 124 6.87 -1.77 12.15
CA SER A 124 8.23 -1.83 11.59
C SER A 124 8.94 -3.11 12.00
N ILE A 125 8.89 -3.45 13.30
CA ILE A 125 9.45 -4.68 13.87
C ILE A 125 8.38 -5.48 14.58
N VAL A 126 8.41 -6.80 14.37
CA VAL A 126 7.56 -7.78 15.06
C VAL A 126 8.47 -8.76 15.79
N SER A 127 8.20 -8.99 17.06
CA SER A 127 8.83 -10.05 17.83
C SER A 127 8.00 -11.32 17.71
N VAL A 128 8.59 -12.38 17.18
CA VAL A 128 8.00 -13.70 17.04
C VAL A 128 8.74 -14.67 17.94
N TYR A 129 8.15 -15.03 19.06
CA TYR A 129 8.80 -15.85 20.10
C TYR A 129 10.21 -15.36 20.46
N GLY A 130 10.37 -14.04 20.66
CA GLY A 130 11.64 -13.41 21.00
C GLY A 130 12.56 -13.09 19.81
N VAL A 131 12.31 -13.66 18.63
CA VAL A 131 13.08 -13.35 17.42
C VAL A 131 12.50 -12.09 16.77
N SER A 132 13.33 -11.07 16.55
CA SER A 132 12.94 -9.82 15.90
C SER A 132 13.02 -9.95 14.39
N ILE A 133 11.91 -9.65 13.71
CA ILE A 133 11.82 -9.62 12.23
C ILE A 133 11.20 -8.32 11.76
N SER A 134 11.49 -7.91 10.54
CA SER A 134 10.79 -6.76 9.95
C SER A 134 9.33 -7.11 9.62
N ALA A 135 8.43 -6.16 9.81
CA ALA A 135 7.03 -6.36 9.42
C ALA A 135 6.86 -6.60 7.92
N ALA A 136 7.81 -6.11 7.10
CA ALA A 136 7.85 -6.39 5.65
C ALA A 136 8.16 -7.87 5.37
N GLN A 137 9.07 -8.51 6.14
CA GLN A 137 9.32 -9.96 6.05
C GLN A 137 8.08 -10.74 6.46
N LEU A 138 7.46 -10.41 7.61
CA LEU A 138 6.22 -11.03 8.06
C LEU A 138 5.12 -10.92 7.01
N ARG A 139 4.92 -9.72 6.46
CA ARG A 139 3.92 -9.47 5.41
C ARG A 139 4.14 -10.36 4.19
N ARG A 140 5.39 -10.52 3.73
CA ARG A 140 5.72 -11.40 2.59
C ARG A 140 5.50 -12.88 2.92
N ALA A 141 6.02 -13.33 4.05
CA ALA A 141 5.94 -14.73 4.47
C ALA A 141 4.49 -15.22 4.65
N LEU A 142 3.64 -14.38 5.20
CA LEU A 142 2.23 -14.71 5.44
C LEU A 142 1.28 -14.13 4.37
N ALA A 143 1.78 -13.51 3.30
CA ALA A 143 0.98 -12.83 2.28
C ALA A 143 -0.04 -11.84 2.86
N LEU A 144 0.31 -11.12 3.95
CA LEU A 144 -0.58 -10.14 4.58
C LEU A 144 -0.79 -8.93 3.67
N LYS A 145 -1.97 -8.34 3.74
CA LYS A 145 -2.35 -7.21 2.88
C LYS A 145 -1.56 -5.94 3.16
N SER A 146 -1.22 -5.67 4.44
CA SER A 146 -0.46 -4.47 4.81
C SER A 146 0.46 -4.72 6.02
N THR A 147 1.28 -3.73 6.36
CA THR A 147 2.07 -3.70 7.61
C THR A 147 1.37 -2.92 8.74
N ARG A 148 0.18 -2.36 8.52
CA ARG A 148 -0.67 -1.84 9.58
C ARG A 148 -1.37 -3.02 10.27
N ILE A 149 -0.67 -3.59 11.26
CA ILE A 149 -0.98 -4.89 11.86
C ILE A 149 -1.34 -4.71 13.33
N ALA A 150 -2.44 -5.33 13.75
CA ALA A 150 -2.72 -5.69 15.14
C ALA A 150 -2.52 -7.19 15.31
N VAL A 151 -1.97 -7.59 16.47
CA VAL A 151 -1.71 -9.00 16.81
C VAL A 151 -2.51 -9.35 18.05
N SER A 152 -3.18 -10.50 18.03
CA SER A 152 -3.86 -11.10 19.18
C SER A 152 -3.60 -12.60 19.21
N SER A 153 -3.94 -13.25 20.33
CA SER A 153 -3.95 -14.70 20.47
C SER A 153 -5.38 -15.17 20.67
N GLU A 154 -5.84 -16.10 19.83
CA GLU A 154 -7.21 -16.63 19.86
C GLU A 154 -7.18 -18.15 19.64
N ALA A 155 -7.79 -18.91 20.54
CA ALA A 155 -7.84 -20.37 20.46
C ALA A 155 -6.47 -21.04 20.19
N GLY A 156 -5.39 -20.55 20.83
CA GLY A 156 -4.03 -21.08 20.69
C GLY A 156 -3.32 -20.70 19.38
N LYS A 157 -3.95 -19.86 18.55
CA LYS A 157 -3.35 -19.33 17.29
C LYS A 157 -2.99 -17.86 17.45
N THR A 158 -1.97 -17.44 16.71
CA THR A 158 -1.69 -16.01 16.51
C THR A 158 -2.60 -15.46 15.42
N VAL A 159 -3.33 -14.40 15.73
CA VAL A 159 -4.21 -13.73 14.76
C VAL A 159 -3.62 -12.38 14.38
N PHE A 160 -3.34 -12.22 13.09
CA PHE A 160 -2.91 -10.98 12.48
C PHE A 160 -4.11 -10.28 11.84
N ARG A 161 -4.46 -9.09 12.33
CA ARG A 161 -5.46 -8.22 11.69
C ARG A 161 -4.75 -7.08 10.99
N THR A 162 -4.99 -6.94 9.68
CA THR A 162 -4.43 -5.85 8.90
C THR A 162 -5.48 -4.81 8.57
N THR A 163 -5.07 -3.55 8.46
CA THR A 163 -5.89 -2.44 7.96
C THR A 163 -5.28 -1.91 6.67
N GLY A 164 -6.10 -1.74 5.62
CA GLY A 164 -5.66 -1.31 4.30
C GLY A 164 -5.01 -2.41 3.47
N TYR A 165 -4.46 -2.01 2.30
CA TYR A 165 -3.86 -2.93 1.34
C TYR A 165 -2.74 -2.27 0.54
N GLY A 166 -1.54 -2.80 0.65
CA GLY A 166 -0.35 -2.35 -0.07
C GLY A 166 0.77 -1.84 0.85
N HIS A 167 1.82 -1.29 0.24
CA HIS A 167 3.00 -0.78 0.96
C HIS A 167 2.76 0.55 1.67
N GLY A 168 1.77 1.32 1.26
CA GLY A 168 1.37 2.56 1.91
C GLY A 168 2.03 3.84 1.37
N VAL A 169 3.08 3.76 0.56
CA VAL A 169 3.83 4.94 0.07
C VAL A 169 3.20 5.54 -1.18
N GLY A 170 3.23 6.87 -1.32
CA GLY A 170 2.69 7.61 -2.46
C GLY A 170 1.17 7.57 -2.54
N MET A 171 0.58 7.50 -3.72
CA MET A 171 -0.86 7.65 -3.91
C MET A 171 -1.67 6.45 -3.41
N CYS A 172 -2.65 6.72 -2.55
CA CYS A 172 -3.68 5.78 -2.16
C CYS A 172 -4.82 5.80 -3.18
N GLN A 173 -5.06 4.69 -3.88
CA GLN A 173 -6.10 4.62 -4.93
C GLN A 173 -7.51 4.90 -4.38
N TRP A 174 -7.87 4.33 -3.23
CA TRP A 174 -9.16 4.61 -2.60
C TRP A 174 -9.28 6.03 -2.08
N GLY A 175 -8.20 6.60 -1.55
CA GLY A 175 -8.20 8.00 -1.14
C GLY A 175 -8.33 8.95 -2.32
N ALA A 176 -7.62 8.69 -3.42
CA ALA A 176 -7.75 9.45 -4.66
C ALA A 176 -9.17 9.37 -5.24
N ALA A 177 -9.81 8.19 -5.19
CA ALA A 177 -11.21 8.05 -5.63
C ALA A 177 -12.16 8.90 -4.77
N ILE A 178 -12.00 8.90 -3.43
CA ILE A 178 -12.81 9.70 -2.52
C ILE A 178 -12.61 11.21 -2.76
N MET A 179 -11.37 11.64 -3.02
CA MET A 179 -11.09 13.04 -3.38
C MET A 179 -11.80 13.41 -4.69
N ALA A 180 -11.71 12.56 -5.72
CA ALA A 180 -12.41 12.78 -7.00
C ALA A 180 -13.94 12.80 -6.84
N GLU A 181 -14.53 11.97 -5.99
CA GLU A 181 -15.96 11.98 -5.66
C GLU A 181 -16.41 13.29 -4.98
N ARG A 182 -15.49 13.97 -4.29
CA ARG A 182 -15.72 15.31 -3.69
C ARG A 182 -15.53 16.45 -4.67
N GLY A 183 -15.09 16.17 -5.91
CA GLY A 183 -14.86 17.16 -6.94
C GLY A 183 -13.43 17.67 -7.06
N ASP A 184 -12.47 17.08 -6.33
CA ASP A 184 -11.06 17.43 -6.48
C ASP A 184 -10.57 17.08 -7.89
N THR A 185 -9.77 17.96 -8.49
CA THR A 185 -9.17 17.74 -9.80
C THR A 185 -7.99 16.77 -9.72
N PHE A 186 -7.63 16.13 -10.84
CA PHE A 186 -6.55 15.13 -10.85
C PHE A 186 -5.19 15.71 -10.42
N ASP A 187 -4.91 16.96 -10.76
CA ASP A 187 -3.70 17.67 -10.38
C ASP A 187 -3.66 17.96 -8.87
N ALA A 188 -4.78 18.40 -8.28
CA ALA A 188 -4.91 18.56 -6.83
C ALA A 188 -4.71 17.24 -6.09
N ILE A 189 -5.31 16.15 -6.58
CA ILE A 189 -5.13 14.79 -6.01
C ILE A 189 -3.67 14.36 -6.08
N LEU A 190 -3.01 14.51 -7.22
CA LEU A 190 -1.61 14.12 -7.37
C LEU A 190 -0.67 14.95 -6.49
N GLN A 191 -0.89 16.27 -6.40
CA GLN A 191 -0.11 17.16 -5.53
C GLN A 191 -0.34 16.89 -4.03
N HIS A 192 -1.50 16.37 -3.66
CA HIS A 192 -1.77 15.91 -2.29
C HIS A 192 -0.88 14.72 -1.90
N TYR A 193 -0.74 13.73 -2.79
CA TYR A 193 0.01 12.50 -2.49
C TYR A 193 1.51 12.57 -2.78
N TYR A 194 1.93 13.47 -3.67
CA TYR A 194 3.33 13.66 -4.03
C TYR A 194 3.73 15.09 -3.70
N THR A 195 4.34 15.27 -2.54
CA THR A 195 4.61 16.58 -1.97
C THR A 195 5.60 17.40 -2.80
N GLY A 196 5.24 18.64 -3.15
CA GLY A 196 6.15 19.57 -3.83
C GLY A 196 6.42 19.27 -5.31
N ILE A 197 5.64 18.39 -5.92
CA ILE A 197 5.75 18.11 -7.36
C ILE A 197 5.19 19.23 -8.23
N ARG A 198 5.62 19.22 -9.48
CA ARG A 198 5.00 20.00 -10.56
C ARG A 198 4.45 19.05 -11.61
N ILE A 199 3.26 19.37 -12.12
CA ILE A 199 2.66 18.68 -13.26
C ILE A 199 2.88 19.57 -14.47
N GLN A 200 3.53 19.06 -15.50
CA GLN A 200 3.90 19.83 -16.69
C GLN A 200 3.77 18.98 -17.95
N ARG A 201 3.51 19.63 -19.07
CA ARG A 201 3.51 18.95 -20.36
C ARG A 201 4.93 18.87 -20.90
N ILE A 202 5.38 17.68 -21.27
CA ILE A 202 6.63 17.52 -22.02
C ILE A 202 6.43 18.09 -23.43
N ALA A 203 7.37 18.93 -23.88
CA ALA A 203 7.39 19.38 -25.25
C ALA A 203 7.50 18.17 -26.18
N SER A 204 6.59 18.04 -27.14
CA SER A 204 6.70 17.02 -28.19
C SER A 204 8.00 17.31 -28.92
N GLY A 205 9.03 16.50 -28.70
CA GLY A 205 10.24 16.57 -29.51
C GLY A 205 9.82 16.39 -30.96
N LYS A 206 10.07 17.40 -31.81
CA LYS A 206 9.97 17.21 -33.25
C LYS A 206 10.92 16.07 -33.59
N LYS A 207 10.37 14.96 -34.12
CA LYS A 207 11.15 13.96 -34.83
C LYS A 207 11.71 14.56 -36.10
#